data_1bd01768e4abcbf9146ba96d20971de7
#
_entry.id   1bd01768e4abcbf9146ba96d20971de7
#
_cell.length_a   1.000
_cell.length_b   1.000
_cell.length_c   1.000
_cell.angle_alpha   90.00
_cell.angle_beta   90.00
_cell.angle_gamma   90.00
#
_symmetry.space_group_name_H-M   'P 1'
#
loop_
_entity.id
_entity.type
_entity.pdbx_description
1 polymer ?
#
loop_
_entity_poly.entity_id
_entity_poly.type
_entity_poly.pdbx_seq_one_letter_code
_entity_poly.pdbx_strand_id
1 'polypeptide(L)'
;MKNKTLRSRLWFDNPDDREMTALYLERYLNYGLTREELQSDRPIIGIAQTGSDLSPCNRHHIELSKRVRDGINAAGGTVIEIPVHPIQETGKRPTAMLDRNLAYLSLVETLFGYPIDGVVLNIGCDKTTPALLMAAATVNIPAIALSVGPMLNGYYRGQRTGSGTIVWKARELLATGEIDDDGFMDLVASSAPSTGYCNTMGTATTMNSLAEALGMQLPGSAAIPCLLYTSPSPRDAHK
;
A
#
# COMPACT_ATOMS: atom_id res chain seq x y z
N MET A 1 -8.94 -29.74 -8.77
CA MET A 1 -8.43 -28.98 -7.62
C MET A 1 -9.36 -29.27 -6.46
N LYS A 2 -8.88 -29.70 -5.28
CA LYS A 2 -9.73 -29.82 -4.09
C LYS A 2 -10.30 -28.43 -3.79
N ASN A 3 -11.62 -28.29 -3.70
CA ASN A 3 -12.27 -27.06 -3.23
C ASN A 3 -11.67 -26.71 -1.88
N LYS A 4 -10.81 -25.70 -1.85
CA LYS A 4 -10.26 -25.18 -0.58
C LYS A 4 -11.39 -24.42 0.09
N THR A 5 -11.86 -24.89 1.21
CA THR A 5 -12.89 -24.19 1.98
C THR A 5 -12.40 -22.78 2.30
N LEU A 6 -13.22 -21.76 2.04
CA LEU A 6 -12.92 -20.37 2.37
C LEU A 6 -12.78 -20.22 3.87
N ARG A 7 -11.80 -19.43 4.33
CA ARG A 7 -11.59 -19.12 5.77
C ARG A 7 -12.78 -18.34 6.35
N SER A 8 -13.36 -17.46 5.54
CA SER A 8 -14.53 -16.64 5.90
C SER A 8 -15.76 -17.47 6.32
N ARG A 9 -15.84 -18.73 5.92
CA ARG A 9 -16.88 -19.66 6.38
C ARG A 9 -16.87 -19.88 7.90
N LEU A 10 -15.72 -19.74 8.57
CA LEU A 10 -15.62 -19.84 10.02
C LEU A 10 -16.52 -18.80 10.73
N TRP A 11 -16.76 -17.66 10.10
CA TRP A 11 -17.62 -16.61 10.66
C TRP A 11 -19.04 -16.64 10.10
N PHE A 12 -19.18 -16.79 8.79
CA PHE A 12 -20.44 -16.50 8.13
C PHE A 12 -21.25 -17.73 7.75
N ASP A 13 -20.67 -18.93 7.89
CA ASP A 13 -21.34 -20.18 7.54
C ASP A 13 -20.74 -21.36 8.30
N ASN A 14 -20.60 -21.22 9.62
CA ASN A 14 -20.10 -22.27 10.51
C ASN A 14 -21.27 -23.11 11.04
N PRO A 15 -21.42 -24.37 10.59
CA PRO A 15 -22.51 -25.23 11.07
C PRO A 15 -22.37 -25.64 12.54
N ASP A 16 -21.13 -25.62 13.06
CA ASP A 16 -20.81 -26.06 14.42
C ASP A 16 -21.05 -24.95 15.45
N ASP A 17 -21.18 -23.66 15.01
CA ASP A 17 -21.43 -22.52 15.89
C ASP A 17 -22.38 -21.51 15.23
N ARG A 18 -23.67 -21.83 15.27
CA ARG A 18 -24.73 -21.01 14.65
C ARG A 18 -24.97 -19.69 15.39
N GLU A 19 -24.76 -19.65 16.69
CA GLU A 19 -24.98 -18.43 17.47
C GLU A 19 -23.93 -17.38 17.14
N MET A 20 -22.66 -17.77 17.12
CA MET A 20 -21.59 -16.85 16.70
C MET A 20 -21.72 -16.45 15.22
N THR A 21 -22.11 -17.37 14.34
CA THR A 21 -22.40 -17.06 12.94
C THR A 21 -23.48 -15.99 12.82
N ALA A 22 -24.55 -16.08 13.60
CA ALA A 22 -25.61 -15.08 13.58
C ALA A 22 -25.12 -13.70 14.07
N LEU A 23 -24.28 -13.66 15.11
CA LEU A 23 -23.68 -12.42 15.60
C LEU A 23 -22.76 -11.76 14.57
N TYR A 24 -21.93 -12.54 13.88
CA TYR A 24 -21.07 -12.01 12.81
C TYR A 24 -21.89 -11.50 11.63
N LEU A 25 -22.89 -12.23 11.19
CA LEU A 25 -23.81 -11.78 10.13
C LEU A 25 -24.46 -10.45 10.52
N GLU A 26 -25.05 -10.34 11.73
CA GLU A 26 -25.68 -9.11 12.20
C GLU A 26 -24.74 -7.90 12.08
N ARG A 27 -23.47 -8.04 12.46
CA ARG A 27 -22.49 -6.93 12.39
C ARG A 27 -22.20 -6.48 10.97
N TYR A 28 -22.09 -7.41 10.04
CA TYR A 28 -21.74 -7.09 8.64
C TYR A 28 -22.97 -6.69 7.82
N LEU A 29 -24.17 -7.14 8.19
CA LEU A 29 -25.42 -6.61 7.65
C LEU A 29 -25.59 -5.12 7.97
N ASN A 30 -25.16 -4.68 9.17
CA ASN A 30 -25.13 -3.26 9.54
C ASN A 30 -24.15 -2.44 8.65
N TYR A 31 -23.14 -3.08 8.12
CA TYR A 31 -22.18 -2.48 7.17
C TYR A 31 -22.73 -2.38 5.73
N GLY A 32 -23.86 -3.00 5.43
CA GLY A 32 -24.52 -2.98 4.12
C GLY A 32 -24.22 -4.17 3.23
N LEU A 33 -23.51 -5.19 3.72
CA LEU A 33 -23.37 -6.48 3.03
C LEU A 33 -24.64 -7.32 3.24
N THR A 34 -24.98 -8.18 2.27
CA THR A 34 -26.14 -9.05 2.40
C THR A 34 -25.73 -10.42 2.96
N ARG A 35 -26.71 -11.14 3.52
CA ARG A 35 -26.49 -12.52 3.96
C ARG A 35 -26.05 -13.41 2.81
N GLU A 36 -26.66 -13.25 1.64
CA GLU A 36 -26.37 -14.00 0.43
C GLU A 36 -24.92 -13.79 -0.01
N GLU A 37 -24.41 -12.55 0.07
CA GLU A 37 -23.00 -12.26 -0.24
C GLU A 37 -22.05 -12.93 0.74
N LEU A 38 -22.33 -12.81 2.05
CA LEU A 38 -21.46 -13.32 3.11
C LEU A 38 -21.43 -14.87 3.17
N GLN A 39 -22.53 -15.52 2.81
CA GLN A 39 -22.65 -16.99 2.79
C GLN A 39 -22.44 -17.61 1.40
N SER A 40 -22.13 -16.80 0.39
CA SER A 40 -21.83 -17.27 -0.97
C SER A 40 -20.43 -17.89 -1.08
N ASP A 41 -20.07 -18.40 -2.24
CA ASP A 41 -18.71 -18.87 -2.57
C ASP A 41 -17.75 -17.73 -2.93
N ARG A 42 -18.16 -16.48 -2.75
CA ARG A 42 -17.33 -15.30 -2.99
C ARG A 42 -16.26 -15.18 -1.92
N PRO A 43 -14.98 -15.12 -2.27
CA PRO A 43 -13.93 -14.93 -1.28
C PRO A 43 -13.99 -13.51 -0.69
N ILE A 44 -13.71 -13.40 0.60
CA ILE A 44 -13.56 -12.12 1.27
C ILE A 44 -12.09 -11.72 1.22
N ILE A 45 -11.82 -10.61 0.53
CA ILE A 45 -10.46 -10.11 0.28
C ILE A 45 -10.22 -8.84 1.09
N GLY A 46 -9.20 -8.87 1.93
CA GLY A 46 -8.72 -7.69 2.64
C GLY A 46 -7.91 -6.77 1.74
N ILE A 47 -8.02 -5.45 1.95
CA ILE A 47 -7.09 -4.48 1.39
C ILE A 47 -6.29 -3.89 2.56
N ALA A 48 -5.03 -4.28 2.72
CA ALA A 48 -4.13 -3.68 3.71
C ALA A 48 -3.66 -2.32 3.19
N GLN A 49 -4.32 -1.25 3.64
CA GLN A 49 -4.17 0.11 3.12
C GLN A 49 -3.28 0.93 4.06
N THR A 50 -2.19 1.50 3.52
CA THR A 50 -1.17 2.24 4.28
C THR A 50 -1.24 3.76 4.09
N GLY A 51 -2.22 4.26 3.35
CA GLY A 51 -2.38 5.69 3.09
C GLY A 51 -2.81 6.47 4.32
N SER A 52 -2.18 7.63 4.52
CA SER A 52 -2.46 8.54 5.60
C SER A 52 -1.88 9.92 5.27
N ASP A 53 -2.48 10.98 5.79
CA ASP A 53 -1.90 12.33 5.72
C ASP A 53 -0.58 12.44 6.50
N LEU A 54 -0.36 11.56 7.49
CA LEU A 54 0.91 11.43 8.21
C LEU A 54 1.99 10.73 7.38
N SER A 55 1.65 10.12 6.27
CA SER A 55 2.54 9.36 5.40
C SER A 55 2.43 9.85 3.96
N PRO A 56 2.97 11.04 3.62
CA PRO A 56 2.83 11.64 2.29
C PRO A 56 3.24 10.70 1.14
N CYS A 57 4.25 9.85 1.33
CA CYS A 57 4.67 8.85 0.34
C CYS A 57 3.56 7.85 -0.01
N ASN A 58 2.61 7.62 0.90
CA ASN A 58 1.52 6.65 0.75
C ASN A 58 0.14 7.32 0.68
N ARG A 59 0.05 8.66 0.72
CA ARG A 59 -1.24 9.38 0.80
C ARG A 59 -2.22 8.96 -0.31
N HIS A 60 -1.72 8.75 -1.51
CA HIS A 60 -2.50 8.36 -2.68
C HIS A 60 -3.04 6.91 -2.62
N HIS A 61 -2.57 6.08 -1.68
CA HIS A 61 -3.12 4.74 -1.46
C HIS A 61 -4.61 4.76 -1.09
N ILE A 62 -5.08 5.84 -0.48
CA ILE A 62 -6.50 6.03 -0.16
C ILE A 62 -7.34 6.01 -1.43
N GLU A 63 -6.91 6.69 -2.48
CA GLU A 63 -7.60 6.69 -3.77
C GLU A 63 -7.40 5.38 -4.53
N LEU A 64 -6.21 4.82 -4.45
CA LEU A 64 -5.89 3.55 -5.11
C LEU A 64 -6.71 2.38 -4.53
N SER A 65 -6.96 2.38 -3.22
CA SER A 65 -7.79 1.37 -2.56
C SER A 65 -9.20 1.28 -3.16
N LYS A 66 -9.76 2.40 -3.63
CA LYS A 66 -11.06 2.41 -4.32
C LYS A 66 -10.99 1.60 -5.63
N ARG A 67 -9.91 1.78 -6.41
CA ARG A 67 -9.68 1.03 -7.64
C ARG A 67 -9.45 -0.47 -7.39
N VAL A 68 -8.71 -0.78 -6.32
CA VAL A 68 -8.50 -2.17 -5.88
C VAL A 68 -9.84 -2.81 -5.50
N ARG A 69 -10.68 -2.09 -4.76
CA ARG A 69 -12.05 -2.52 -4.41
C ARG A 69 -12.87 -2.84 -5.65
N ASP A 70 -12.88 -1.93 -6.63
CA ASP A 70 -13.61 -2.13 -7.89
C ASP A 70 -13.12 -3.39 -8.62
N GLY A 71 -11.80 -3.60 -8.68
CA GLY A 71 -11.20 -4.78 -9.31
C GLY A 71 -11.57 -6.09 -8.60
N ILE A 72 -11.55 -6.13 -7.27
CA ILE A 72 -11.93 -7.30 -6.48
C ILE A 72 -13.43 -7.61 -6.68
N ASN A 73 -14.28 -6.60 -6.62
CA ASN A 73 -15.73 -6.76 -6.85
C ASN A 73 -16.01 -7.27 -8.27
N ALA A 74 -15.33 -6.72 -9.28
CA ALA A 74 -15.47 -7.17 -10.67
C ALA A 74 -15.01 -8.63 -10.86
N ALA A 75 -14.03 -9.08 -10.07
CA ALA A 75 -13.56 -10.47 -10.05
C ALA A 75 -14.45 -11.41 -9.21
N GLY A 76 -15.53 -10.91 -8.62
CA GLY A 76 -16.48 -11.70 -7.84
C GLY A 76 -16.09 -11.88 -6.36
N GLY A 77 -15.17 -11.09 -5.84
CA GLY A 77 -14.83 -11.06 -4.40
C GLY A 77 -15.70 -10.09 -3.61
N THR A 78 -15.65 -10.19 -2.29
CA THR A 78 -16.17 -9.21 -1.33
C THR A 78 -15.02 -8.52 -0.64
N VAL A 79 -15.08 -7.20 -0.43
CA VAL A 79 -13.93 -6.40 0.02
C VAL A 79 -14.10 -5.93 1.46
N ILE A 80 -13.04 -6.11 2.25
CA ILE A 80 -12.88 -5.47 3.56
C ILE A 80 -11.59 -4.65 3.55
N GLU A 81 -11.66 -3.34 3.81
CA GLU A 81 -10.49 -2.49 3.92
C GLU A 81 -9.92 -2.53 5.33
N ILE A 82 -8.59 -2.69 5.42
CA ILE A 82 -7.85 -2.83 6.67
C ILE A 82 -6.88 -1.64 6.74
N PRO A 83 -7.14 -0.63 7.58
CA PRO A 83 -6.19 0.44 7.78
C PRO A 83 -4.94 -0.09 8.50
N VAL A 84 -3.77 0.20 7.94
CA VAL A 84 -2.48 -0.15 8.53
C VAL A 84 -1.91 1.05 9.25
N HIS A 85 -1.16 0.82 10.33
CA HIS A 85 -0.47 1.87 11.09
C HIS A 85 0.35 2.79 10.16
N PRO A 86 0.13 4.13 10.22
CA PRO A 86 0.80 5.07 9.32
C PRO A 86 2.28 5.18 9.66
N ILE A 87 3.15 5.02 8.65
CA ILE A 87 4.59 5.11 8.81
C ILE A 87 5.18 6.03 7.75
N GLN A 88 5.96 7.01 8.20
CA GLN A 88 6.76 7.88 7.36
C GLN A 88 8.18 7.95 7.89
N GLU A 89 9.16 7.46 7.13
CA GLU A 89 10.56 7.37 7.58
C GLU A 89 11.12 8.72 7.99
N THR A 90 10.91 9.75 7.17
CA THR A 90 11.43 11.09 7.44
C THR A 90 10.57 11.92 8.39
N GLY A 91 9.33 11.50 8.63
CA GLY A 91 8.36 12.22 9.46
C GLY A 91 8.50 11.94 10.95
N LYS A 92 9.12 10.84 11.33
CA LYS A 92 9.22 10.42 12.73
C LYS A 92 10.67 10.33 13.22
N ARG A 93 10.91 10.90 14.40
CA ARG A 93 12.21 10.90 15.04
C ARG A 93 12.18 10.13 16.36
N PRO A 94 13.29 9.48 16.76
CA PRO A 94 14.58 9.39 16.04
C PRO A 94 14.54 8.40 14.86
N THR A 95 13.56 7.51 14.78
CA THR A 95 13.46 6.46 13.75
C THR A 95 12.03 5.92 13.62
N ALA A 96 11.64 5.47 12.44
CA ALA A 96 10.41 4.74 12.18
C ALA A 96 10.56 3.19 12.27
N MET A 97 11.67 2.70 12.78
CA MET A 97 11.93 1.25 12.89
C MET A 97 10.91 0.53 13.78
N LEU A 98 10.56 1.14 14.92
CA LEU A 98 9.56 0.57 15.84
C LEU A 98 8.16 0.57 15.21
N ASP A 99 7.83 1.64 14.46
CA ASP A 99 6.55 1.73 13.76
C ASP A 99 6.41 0.68 12.67
N ARG A 100 7.50 0.30 12.00
CA ARG A 100 7.50 -0.84 11.08
C ARG A 100 7.07 -2.12 11.80
N ASN A 101 7.59 -2.37 12.99
CA ASN A 101 7.22 -3.54 13.78
C ASN A 101 5.78 -3.46 14.28
N LEU A 102 5.29 -2.27 14.66
CA LEU A 102 3.89 -2.07 15.03
C LEU A 102 2.95 -2.35 13.86
N ALA A 103 3.26 -1.84 12.67
CA ALA A 103 2.48 -2.10 11.47
C ALA A 103 2.48 -3.60 11.11
N TYR A 104 3.63 -4.25 11.19
CA TYR A 104 3.77 -5.69 10.96
C TYR A 104 2.92 -6.50 11.95
N LEU A 105 3.11 -6.29 13.25
CA LEU A 105 2.41 -7.04 14.29
C LEU A 105 0.90 -6.79 14.28
N SER A 106 0.48 -5.54 14.09
CA SER A 106 -0.93 -5.18 13.98
C SER A 106 -1.60 -5.87 12.79
N LEU A 107 -0.93 -5.92 11.63
CA LEU A 107 -1.48 -6.60 10.47
C LEU A 107 -1.51 -8.12 10.65
N VAL A 108 -0.48 -8.71 11.25
CA VAL A 108 -0.46 -10.15 11.61
C VAL A 108 -1.65 -10.49 12.49
N GLU A 109 -1.87 -9.73 13.56
CA GLU A 109 -2.98 -9.96 14.49
C GLU A 109 -4.34 -9.83 13.78
N THR A 110 -4.48 -8.82 12.94
CA THR A 110 -5.69 -8.64 12.13
C THR A 110 -5.95 -9.82 11.20
N LEU A 111 -4.93 -10.27 10.47
CA LEU A 111 -5.07 -11.36 9.50
C LEU A 111 -5.28 -12.73 10.16
N PHE A 112 -4.83 -12.92 11.41
CA PHE A 112 -5.16 -14.11 12.19
C PHE A 112 -6.55 -14.03 12.80
N GLY A 113 -6.90 -12.90 13.40
CA GLY A 113 -8.17 -12.71 14.11
C GLY A 113 -9.38 -12.65 13.20
N TYR A 114 -9.22 -12.14 11.98
CA TYR A 114 -10.30 -12.02 10.99
C TYR A 114 -10.12 -13.05 9.89
N PRO A 115 -11.07 -13.98 9.67
CA PRO A 115 -10.90 -15.10 8.74
C PRO A 115 -11.14 -14.68 7.28
N ILE A 116 -10.42 -13.67 6.80
CA ILE A 116 -10.42 -13.28 5.38
C ILE A 116 -9.67 -14.32 4.54
N ASP A 117 -10.05 -14.44 3.26
CA ASP A 117 -9.59 -15.51 2.37
C ASP A 117 -8.30 -15.16 1.64
N GLY A 118 -8.01 -13.85 1.50
CA GLY A 118 -6.81 -13.35 0.88
C GLY A 118 -6.65 -11.85 1.15
N VAL A 119 -5.49 -11.30 0.79
CA VAL A 119 -5.19 -9.89 1.04
C VAL A 119 -4.43 -9.23 -0.11
N VAL A 120 -4.84 -8.02 -0.48
CA VAL A 120 -4.06 -7.11 -1.31
C VAL A 120 -3.30 -6.17 -0.40
N LEU A 121 -1.98 -6.12 -0.56
CA LEU A 121 -1.08 -5.31 0.23
C LEU A 121 -0.74 -4.03 -0.56
N ASN A 122 -1.29 -2.89 -0.19
CA ASN A 122 -0.91 -1.61 -0.78
C ASN A 122 0.43 -1.17 -0.21
N ILE A 123 1.51 -1.47 -0.93
CA ILE A 123 2.89 -1.21 -0.53
C ILE A 123 3.47 0.00 -1.27
N GLY A 124 4.49 0.63 -0.72
CA GLY A 124 5.13 1.79 -1.38
C GLY A 124 6.37 2.28 -0.65
N CYS A 125 6.22 2.86 0.52
CA CYS A 125 7.33 3.44 1.29
C CYS A 125 8.29 2.37 1.84
N ASP A 126 9.49 2.79 2.20
CA ASP A 126 10.58 1.93 2.66
C ASP A 126 10.28 1.10 3.91
N LYS A 127 9.37 1.55 4.79
CA LYS A 127 8.95 0.81 5.99
C LYS A 127 7.66 0.02 5.79
N THR A 128 6.71 0.54 5.02
CA THR A 128 5.42 -0.15 4.80
C THR A 128 5.59 -1.39 3.95
N THR A 129 6.41 -1.35 2.91
CA THR A 129 6.65 -2.50 2.05
C THR A 129 7.14 -3.72 2.82
N PRO A 130 8.27 -3.66 3.58
CA PRO A 130 8.71 -4.82 4.35
C PRO A 130 7.73 -5.22 5.45
N ALA A 131 7.05 -4.27 6.11
CA ALA A 131 6.08 -4.59 7.16
C ALA A 131 4.95 -5.48 6.64
N LEU A 132 4.36 -5.12 5.50
CA LEU A 132 3.24 -5.86 4.93
C LEU A 132 3.68 -7.21 4.35
N LEU A 133 4.83 -7.26 3.69
CA LEU A 133 5.39 -8.53 3.19
C LEU A 133 5.70 -9.51 4.32
N MET A 134 6.27 -9.03 5.42
CA MET A 134 6.51 -9.83 6.63
C MET A 134 5.20 -10.36 7.22
N ALA A 135 4.15 -9.53 7.27
CA ALA A 135 2.84 -9.94 7.77
C ALA A 135 2.23 -11.05 6.89
N ALA A 136 2.25 -10.87 5.58
CA ALA A 136 1.75 -11.87 4.64
C ALA A 136 2.50 -13.20 4.76
N ALA A 137 3.83 -13.15 4.86
CA ALA A 137 4.67 -14.34 5.05
C ALA A 137 4.40 -15.05 6.38
N THR A 138 4.12 -14.30 7.45
CA THR A 138 3.83 -14.85 8.78
C THR A 138 2.48 -15.57 8.80
N VAL A 139 1.45 -14.96 8.22
CA VAL A 139 0.08 -15.53 8.25
C VAL A 139 -0.11 -16.60 7.18
N ASN A 140 0.63 -16.52 6.08
CA ASN A 140 0.63 -17.48 4.99
C ASN A 140 -0.77 -17.70 4.36
N ILE A 141 -1.51 -16.62 4.13
CA ILE A 141 -2.75 -16.62 3.33
C ILE A 141 -2.44 -16.13 1.90
N PRO A 142 -3.32 -16.39 0.92
CA PRO A 142 -3.18 -15.81 -0.41
C PRO A 142 -2.99 -14.30 -0.33
N ALA A 143 -1.88 -13.82 -0.87
CA ALA A 143 -1.53 -12.40 -0.82
C ALA A 143 -0.90 -11.94 -2.13
N ILE A 144 -1.23 -10.69 -2.52
CA ILE A 144 -0.57 -9.99 -3.61
C ILE A 144 -0.20 -8.59 -3.16
N ALA A 145 1.01 -8.18 -3.47
CA ALA A 145 1.47 -6.82 -3.23
C ALA A 145 1.14 -5.94 -4.45
N LEU A 146 0.66 -4.74 -4.18
CA LEU A 146 0.45 -3.69 -5.17
C LEU A 146 1.37 -2.53 -4.85
N SER A 147 2.43 -2.37 -5.65
CA SER A 147 3.30 -1.20 -5.59
C SER A 147 2.59 0.01 -6.18
N VAL A 148 2.53 1.08 -5.41
CA VAL A 148 1.78 2.28 -5.80
C VAL A 148 2.61 3.31 -6.57
N GLY A 149 3.85 2.99 -6.86
CA GLY A 149 4.73 3.72 -7.77
C GLY A 149 5.50 4.89 -7.16
N PRO A 150 6.66 5.19 -7.74
CA PRO A 150 7.47 6.34 -7.37
C PRO A 150 6.86 7.66 -7.86
N MET A 151 7.34 8.77 -7.31
CA MET A 151 7.17 10.09 -7.89
C MET A 151 7.80 10.16 -9.29
N LEU A 152 7.36 11.11 -10.08
CA LEU A 152 8.04 11.48 -11.33
C LEU A 152 9.46 12.01 -11.04
N ASN A 153 10.31 12.07 -12.05
CA ASN A 153 11.63 12.68 -11.93
C ASN A 153 11.52 14.19 -11.67
N GLY A 154 12.27 14.67 -10.68
CA GLY A 154 12.43 16.10 -10.45
C GLY A 154 13.51 16.71 -11.34
N TYR A 155 13.45 18.02 -11.55
CA TYR A 155 14.44 18.78 -12.28
C TYR A 155 14.66 20.15 -11.66
N TYR A 156 15.92 20.56 -11.58
CA TYR A 156 16.32 21.89 -11.16
C TYR A 156 17.35 22.44 -12.15
N ARG A 157 17.05 23.59 -12.75
CA ARG A 157 17.91 24.24 -13.78
C ARG A 157 18.38 23.24 -14.88
N GLY A 158 17.46 22.36 -15.34
CA GLY A 158 17.74 21.37 -16.38
C GLY A 158 18.46 20.11 -15.91
N GLN A 159 18.87 20.03 -14.64
CA GLN A 159 19.50 18.84 -14.07
C GLN A 159 18.48 18.01 -13.31
N ARG A 160 18.58 16.68 -13.45
CA ARG A 160 17.71 15.74 -12.76
C ARG A 160 17.97 15.76 -11.26
N THR A 161 16.88 15.83 -10.45
CA THR A 161 16.92 15.77 -9.00
C THR A 161 16.18 14.53 -8.51
N GLY A 162 16.64 13.96 -7.40
CA GLY A 162 16.04 12.77 -6.80
C GLY A 162 15.83 12.96 -5.29
N SER A 163 14.66 12.55 -4.82
CA SER A 163 14.27 12.66 -3.43
C SER A 163 15.28 11.98 -2.48
N GLY A 164 15.60 12.66 -1.38
CA GLY A 164 16.61 12.23 -0.42
C GLY A 164 18.03 12.55 -0.85
N THR A 165 18.46 12.17 -2.04
CA THR A 165 19.85 12.38 -2.52
C THR A 165 20.16 13.85 -2.79
N ILE A 166 19.18 14.61 -3.24
CA ILE A 166 19.39 16.03 -3.57
C ILE A 166 19.74 16.88 -2.34
N VAL A 167 19.31 16.48 -1.13
CA VAL A 167 19.61 17.19 0.11
C VAL A 167 21.12 17.24 0.37
N TRP A 168 21.85 16.19 0.04
CA TRP A 168 23.30 16.16 0.19
C TRP A 168 23.96 17.16 -0.75
N LYS A 169 23.54 17.18 -2.02
CA LYS A 169 24.06 18.15 -3.00
C LYS A 169 23.69 19.59 -2.63
N ALA A 170 22.48 19.81 -2.16
CA ALA A 170 22.03 21.12 -1.72
C ALA A 170 22.88 21.64 -0.55
N ARG A 171 23.21 20.77 0.43
CA ARG A 171 24.11 21.13 1.54
C ARG A 171 25.51 21.51 1.09
N GLU A 172 26.06 20.78 0.11
CA GLU A 172 27.37 21.10 -0.47
C GLU A 172 27.36 22.50 -1.13
N LEU A 173 26.35 22.75 -1.97
CA LEU A 173 26.22 24.04 -2.65
C LEU A 173 25.97 25.21 -1.70
N LEU A 174 25.21 25.01 -0.63
CA LEU A 174 25.01 26.00 0.40
C LEU A 174 26.33 26.29 1.16
N ALA A 175 27.08 25.24 1.52
CA ALA A 175 28.33 25.36 2.23
C ALA A 175 29.44 26.06 1.39
N THR A 176 29.41 25.92 0.08
CA THR A 176 30.33 26.61 -0.86
C THR A 176 29.85 28.02 -1.24
N GLY A 177 28.65 28.42 -0.82
CA GLY A 177 28.06 29.72 -1.15
C GLY A 177 27.58 29.82 -2.61
N GLU A 178 27.43 28.70 -3.32
CA GLU A 178 26.90 28.67 -4.69
C GLU A 178 25.38 28.87 -4.73
N ILE A 179 24.69 28.59 -3.63
CA ILE A 179 23.28 28.89 -3.43
C ILE A 179 23.10 29.47 -2.01
N ASP A 180 22.05 30.23 -1.84
CA ASP A 180 21.56 30.73 -0.54
C ASP A 180 20.50 29.80 0.05
N ASP A 181 19.90 30.19 1.17
CA ASP A 181 18.87 29.40 1.86
C ASP A 181 17.63 29.19 0.99
N ASP A 182 17.21 30.19 0.22
CA ASP A 182 16.07 30.06 -0.70
C ASP A 182 16.39 29.11 -1.83
N GLY A 183 17.57 29.23 -2.43
CA GLY A 183 18.08 28.30 -3.45
C GLY A 183 18.21 26.86 -2.93
N PHE A 184 18.58 26.69 -1.66
CA PHE A 184 18.59 25.38 -0.99
C PHE A 184 17.18 24.79 -0.94
N MET A 185 16.19 25.56 -0.49
CA MET A 185 14.82 25.10 -0.39
C MET A 185 14.21 24.77 -1.76
N ASP A 186 14.44 25.63 -2.76
CA ASP A 186 13.98 25.41 -4.13
C ASP A 186 14.58 24.14 -4.76
N LEU A 187 15.88 23.94 -4.56
CA LEU A 187 16.57 22.74 -5.05
C LEU A 187 16.01 21.48 -4.41
N VAL A 188 15.79 21.47 -3.09
CA VAL A 188 15.20 20.34 -2.38
C VAL A 188 13.75 20.10 -2.82
N ALA A 189 12.93 21.15 -2.91
CA ALA A 189 11.54 21.07 -3.34
C ALA A 189 11.39 20.51 -4.76
N SER A 190 12.32 20.80 -5.65
CA SER A 190 12.33 20.29 -7.03
C SER A 190 12.37 18.76 -7.13
N SER A 191 12.79 18.08 -6.08
CA SER A 191 12.90 16.61 -6.03
C SER A 191 11.59 15.88 -5.73
N ALA A 192 10.52 16.62 -5.41
CA ALA A 192 9.21 16.06 -5.08
C ALA A 192 8.10 16.61 -6.00
N PRO A 193 8.16 16.34 -7.31
CA PRO A 193 7.30 16.97 -8.32
C PRO A 193 5.89 16.37 -8.39
N SER A 194 5.62 15.25 -7.73
CA SER A 194 4.34 14.54 -7.82
C SER A 194 4.08 13.68 -6.60
N THR A 195 2.87 13.10 -6.53
CA THR A 195 2.56 12.02 -5.58
C THR A 195 3.36 10.76 -5.90
N GLY A 196 3.62 9.93 -4.89
CA GLY A 196 4.39 8.69 -4.99
C GLY A 196 5.41 8.55 -3.87
N TYR A 197 6.04 7.39 -3.80
CA TYR A 197 7.20 7.22 -2.93
C TYR A 197 8.47 7.78 -3.59
N CYS A 198 9.60 7.72 -2.88
CA CYS A 198 10.86 8.30 -3.37
C CYS A 198 11.22 7.85 -4.79
N ASN A 199 11.52 8.82 -5.68
CA ASN A 199 11.92 8.58 -7.08
C ASN A 199 13.41 8.24 -7.24
N THR A 200 14.16 8.20 -6.16
CA THR A 200 15.53 7.68 -6.12
C THR A 200 15.51 6.18 -5.85
N MET A 201 16.42 5.42 -6.46
CA MET A 201 16.60 3.99 -6.16
C MET A 201 17.24 3.81 -4.78
N GLY A 202 16.49 4.22 -3.75
CA GLY A 202 16.77 3.96 -2.34
C GLY A 202 15.97 2.75 -1.83
N THR A 203 15.72 2.71 -0.53
CA THR A 203 15.05 1.58 0.12
C THR A 203 13.64 1.32 -0.44
N ALA A 204 12.83 2.36 -0.68
CA ALA A 204 11.47 2.19 -1.17
C ALA A 204 11.44 1.46 -2.53
N THR A 205 12.13 1.99 -3.53
CA THR A 205 12.18 1.36 -4.87
C THR A 205 12.83 -0.02 -4.83
N THR A 206 13.91 -0.19 -4.06
CA THR A 206 14.57 -1.49 -3.89
C THR A 206 13.62 -2.53 -3.30
N MET A 207 12.89 -2.19 -2.23
CA MET A 207 11.96 -3.12 -1.60
C MET A 207 10.77 -3.47 -2.50
N ASN A 208 10.27 -2.52 -3.29
CA ASN A 208 9.21 -2.79 -4.26
C ASN A 208 9.73 -3.69 -5.41
N SER A 209 10.95 -3.47 -5.89
CA SER A 209 11.59 -4.33 -6.90
C SER A 209 11.85 -5.74 -6.36
N LEU A 210 12.25 -5.87 -5.09
CA LEU A 210 12.40 -7.17 -4.43
C LEU A 210 11.06 -7.90 -4.29
N ALA A 211 9.97 -7.20 -3.95
CA ALA A 211 8.64 -7.80 -3.89
C ALA A 211 8.21 -8.36 -5.26
N GLU A 212 8.56 -7.66 -6.34
CA GLU A 212 8.34 -8.14 -7.71
C GLU A 212 9.20 -9.37 -8.03
N ALA A 213 10.49 -9.32 -7.71
CA ALA A 213 11.42 -10.43 -7.93
C ALA A 213 11.05 -11.69 -7.13
N LEU A 214 10.44 -11.53 -5.96
CA LEU A 214 9.88 -12.62 -5.15
C LEU A 214 8.56 -13.20 -5.71
N GLY A 215 8.01 -12.62 -6.78
CA GLY A 215 6.73 -13.04 -7.33
C GLY A 215 5.52 -12.61 -6.48
N MET A 216 5.70 -11.67 -5.55
CA MET A 216 4.64 -11.16 -4.67
C MET A 216 3.75 -10.11 -5.36
N GLN A 217 4.15 -9.60 -6.52
CA GLN A 217 3.39 -8.62 -7.31
C GLN A 217 3.50 -8.87 -8.81
N LEU A 218 2.69 -8.15 -9.60
CA LEU A 218 2.68 -8.32 -11.05
C LEU A 218 4.00 -7.85 -11.68
N PRO A 219 4.55 -8.59 -12.66
CA PRO A 219 5.77 -8.20 -13.34
C PRO A 219 5.67 -6.81 -13.98
N GLY A 220 6.73 -6.00 -13.81
CA GLY A 220 6.83 -4.64 -14.34
C GLY A 220 6.11 -3.58 -13.51
N SER A 221 5.44 -3.94 -12.41
CA SER A 221 4.64 -3.00 -11.63
C SER A 221 5.44 -2.13 -10.65
N ALA A 222 6.61 -2.58 -10.21
CA ALA A 222 7.39 -1.90 -9.17
C ALA A 222 7.86 -0.49 -9.54
N ALA A 223 8.10 -0.22 -10.81
CA ALA A 223 8.71 1.04 -11.28
C ALA A 223 7.76 1.97 -12.05
N ILE A 224 6.47 1.63 -12.13
CA ILE A 224 5.50 2.50 -12.83
C ILE A 224 5.19 3.69 -11.92
N PRO A 225 5.42 4.96 -12.38
CA PRO A 225 5.14 6.14 -11.58
C PRO A 225 3.68 6.23 -11.14
N CYS A 226 3.46 6.68 -9.91
CA CYS A 226 2.14 6.78 -9.29
C CYS A 226 1.09 7.50 -10.17
N LEU A 227 1.45 8.61 -10.79
CA LEU A 227 0.54 9.38 -11.64
C LEU A 227 0.01 8.59 -12.84
N LEU A 228 0.73 7.58 -13.31
CA LEU A 228 0.25 6.74 -14.42
C LEU A 228 -0.84 5.77 -13.99
N TYR A 229 -0.94 5.46 -12.70
CA TYR A 229 -2.03 4.64 -12.15
C TYR A 229 -3.30 5.45 -11.87
N THR A 230 -3.17 6.74 -11.56
CA THR A 230 -4.27 7.60 -11.13
C THR A 230 -4.81 8.50 -12.22
N SER A 231 -4.02 8.79 -13.26
CA SER A 231 -4.50 9.51 -14.44
C SER A 231 -5.29 8.58 -15.36
N PRO A 232 -6.37 9.06 -15.98
CA PRO A 232 -6.95 8.36 -17.11
C PRO A 232 -5.83 8.13 -18.14
N SER A 233 -5.76 6.90 -18.65
CA SER A 233 -4.82 6.59 -19.72
C SER A 233 -4.99 7.61 -20.84
N PRO A 234 -3.91 8.06 -21.52
CA PRO A 234 -4.05 8.85 -22.75
C PRO A 234 -4.99 8.20 -23.78
N ARG A 235 -5.19 6.86 -23.69
CA ARG A 235 -6.18 6.14 -24.50
C ARG A 235 -7.63 6.37 -24.07
N ASP A 236 -7.87 6.81 -22.83
CA ASP A 236 -9.21 7.08 -22.31
C ASP A 236 -9.66 8.53 -22.58
N ALA A 237 -8.72 9.42 -22.90
CA ALA A 237 -9.01 10.81 -23.31
C ALA A 237 -9.60 10.93 -24.70
N HIS A 238 -9.66 9.84 -25.47
CA HIS A 238 -10.17 9.79 -26.85
C HIS A 238 -11.43 8.91 -27.00
N LYS A 239 -12.15 8.65 -25.90
CA LYS A 239 -13.46 7.99 -25.96
C LYS A 239 -14.57 9.01 -25.56
#